data_ad696fac9df31ee9682536da38aea405
#
_entry.id   ad696fac9df31ee9682536da38aea405
#
_cell.length_a   1.000
_cell.length_b   1.000
_cell.length_c   1.000
_cell.angle_alpha   90.00
_cell.angle_beta   90.00
_cell.angle_gamma   90.00
#
_symmetry.space_group_name_H-M   'P 1'
#
loop_
_entity.id
_entity.type
_entity.pdbx_description
1 polymer ?
#
loop_
_entity_poly.entity_id
_entity_poly.type
_entity_poly.pdbx_seq_one_letter_code
_entity_poly.pdbx_strand_id
1 'polypeptide(L)'
;MKKESLADKLARKSFESAAFQQSWQVHMQAFGPILEPAFAGNYQAKIHLCAALNHISKRQLTQGLSTLKKLEKLLETDADKCAYLFFLGVFSEMAGNQEQWLALYTMANEYGHKLYLPYMKVGKFYLNGRMYEKAEENYRDAIDCFTATGLSAQDKIILGSAYGNLASCLLQMHRYEEAEAALNTSRSLQPDAPGRAAIEAPLYALRGDGEKVKECLETLKAHAPAIVNTIQESTDRILAKTDPLFFPQPLDHEKISAFWVWFGDYEDTLSGLLSQEDYEKALTPVAEKLLETFPFLEEIPNVALGKNEQGWVIRLQDLYAVAIMDAYEKLLAACPEGIQSRWQFDVAHE
;
A
#
# COMPACT_ATOMS: atom_id res chain seq x y z
N MET A 1 -32.28 -17.24 -30.08
CA MET A 1 -32.49 -17.48 -28.63
C MET A 1 -32.06 -18.91 -28.32
N LYS A 2 -30.97 -19.10 -27.51
CA LYS A 2 -30.61 -20.44 -27.02
C LYS A 2 -31.75 -20.91 -26.08
N LYS A 3 -32.23 -22.13 -26.28
CA LYS A 3 -33.17 -22.74 -25.32
C LYS A 3 -32.47 -22.88 -23.96
N GLU A 4 -33.12 -22.33 -22.91
CA GLU A 4 -32.65 -22.46 -21.52
C GLU A 4 -32.54 -23.96 -21.15
N SER A 5 -31.39 -24.38 -20.67
CA SER A 5 -31.15 -25.77 -20.27
C SER A 5 -31.94 -26.13 -18.99
N LEU A 6 -32.12 -27.42 -18.72
CA LEU A 6 -32.72 -27.86 -17.45
C LEU A 6 -31.87 -27.42 -16.24
N ALA A 7 -30.56 -27.42 -16.40
CA ALA A 7 -29.66 -26.95 -15.35
C ALA A 7 -29.86 -25.46 -15.04
N ASP A 8 -30.03 -24.61 -16.06
CA ASP A 8 -30.26 -23.18 -15.89
C ASP A 8 -31.63 -22.90 -15.20
N LYS A 9 -32.66 -23.66 -15.55
CA LYS A 9 -33.98 -23.57 -14.89
C LYS A 9 -33.92 -23.92 -13.41
N LEU A 10 -33.18 -24.99 -13.07
CA LEU A 10 -32.97 -25.41 -11.67
C LEU A 10 -32.14 -24.39 -10.90
N ALA A 11 -31.10 -23.85 -11.51
CA ALA A 11 -30.28 -22.82 -10.93
C ALA A 11 -31.08 -21.53 -10.66
N ARG A 12 -31.92 -21.10 -11.63
CA ARG A 12 -32.79 -19.95 -11.45
C ARG A 12 -33.78 -20.17 -10.29
N LYS A 13 -34.42 -21.33 -10.22
CA LYS A 13 -35.35 -21.66 -9.12
C LYS A 13 -34.64 -21.65 -7.75
N SER A 14 -33.41 -22.16 -7.68
CA SER A 14 -32.58 -22.12 -6.47
C SER A 14 -32.20 -20.70 -6.10
N PHE A 15 -31.81 -19.86 -7.07
CA PHE A 15 -31.50 -18.45 -6.88
C PHE A 15 -32.71 -17.65 -6.36
N GLU A 16 -33.90 -17.95 -6.84
CA GLU A 16 -35.14 -17.27 -6.43
C GLU A 16 -35.66 -17.73 -5.04
N SER A 17 -35.04 -18.73 -4.43
CA SER A 17 -35.43 -19.18 -3.08
C SER A 17 -35.14 -18.12 -2.01
N ALA A 18 -36.01 -17.99 -1.02
CA ALA A 18 -35.88 -17.01 0.05
C ALA A 18 -34.55 -17.19 0.83
N ALA A 19 -34.14 -18.42 1.09
CA ALA A 19 -32.88 -18.73 1.80
C ALA A 19 -31.64 -18.28 1.00
N PHE A 20 -31.66 -18.46 -0.33
CA PHE A 20 -30.55 -17.98 -1.15
C PHE A 20 -30.52 -16.45 -1.21
N GLN A 21 -31.68 -15.83 -1.44
CA GLN A 21 -31.77 -14.36 -1.52
C GLN A 21 -31.28 -13.68 -0.24
N GLN A 22 -31.62 -14.23 0.92
CA GLN A 22 -31.13 -13.73 2.20
C GLN A 22 -29.60 -13.80 2.28
N SER A 23 -29.00 -14.94 1.92
CA SER A 23 -27.55 -15.11 1.91
C SER A 23 -26.87 -14.20 0.87
N TRP A 24 -27.43 -14.13 -0.34
CA TRP A 24 -26.91 -13.28 -1.40
C TRP A 24 -26.92 -11.79 -1.02
N GLN A 25 -27.99 -11.33 -0.36
CA GLN A 25 -28.11 -9.96 0.09
C GLN A 25 -27.00 -9.55 1.08
N VAL A 26 -26.58 -10.45 1.96
CA VAL A 26 -25.45 -10.22 2.87
C VAL A 26 -24.17 -9.98 2.08
N HIS A 27 -23.92 -10.79 1.05
CA HIS A 27 -22.74 -10.61 0.20
C HIS A 27 -22.82 -9.35 -0.66
N MET A 28 -24.02 -8.99 -1.16
CA MET A 28 -24.26 -7.76 -1.89
C MET A 28 -23.97 -6.51 -1.04
N GLN A 29 -24.29 -6.54 0.25
CA GLN A 29 -23.95 -5.44 1.16
C GLN A 29 -22.43 -5.27 1.32
N ALA A 30 -21.68 -6.37 1.33
CA ALA A 30 -20.22 -6.35 1.52
C ALA A 30 -19.44 -6.08 0.21
N PHE A 31 -19.93 -6.60 -0.91
CA PHE A 31 -19.19 -6.65 -2.18
C PHE A 31 -20.04 -6.20 -3.39
N GLY A 32 -21.09 -5.42 -3.17
CA GLY A 32 -22.03 -4.98 -4.22
C GLY A 32 -21.35 -4.50 -5.50
N PRO A 33 -20.39 -3.55 -5.43
CA PRO A 33 -19.73 -3.01 -6.61
C PRO A 33 -19.06 -4.06 -7.51
N ILE A 34 -18.59 -5.18 -6.92
CA ILE A 34 -18.03 -6.30 -7.68
C ILE A 34 -19.11 -7.28 -8.13
N LEU A 35 -20.12 -7.51 -7.30
CA LEU A 35 -21.13 -8.52 -7.54
C LEU A 35 -22.23 -8.08 -8.50
N GLU A 36 -22.57 -6.79 -8.54
CA GLU A 36 -23.62 -6.25 -9.41
C GLU A 36 -23.34 -6.46 -10.91
N PRO A 37 -22.13 -6.09 -11.42
CA PRO A 37 -21.84 -6.28 -12.84
C PRO A 37 -21.48 -7.72 -13.19
N ALA A 38 -21.07 -8.53 -12.21
CA ALA A 38 -20.61 -9.89 -12.45
C ALA A 38 -21.75 -10.90 -12.60
N PHE A 39 -21.55 -11.86 -13.47
CA PHE A 39 -22.44 -12.99 -13.67
C PHE A 39 -23.89 -12.60 -14.01
N ALA A 40 -24.07 -11.52 -14.76
CA ALA A 40 -25.40 -11.06 -15.18
C ALA A 40 -26.13 -12.17 -15.96
N GLY A 41 -27.31 -12.60 -15.44
CA GLY A 41 -28.06 -13.71 -16.03
C GLY A 41 -27.52 -15.12 -15.78
N ASN A 42 -26.32 -15.27 -15.21
CA ASN A 42 -25.73 -16.58 -14.92
C ASN A 42 -26.03 -17.01 -13.46
N TYR A 43 -27.20 -17.61 -13.24
CA TYR A 43 -27.62 -18.06 -11.91
C TYR A 43 -26.74 -19.16 -11.32
N GLN A 44 -26.17 -20.03 -12.16
CA GLN A 44 -25.28 -21.10 -11.72
C GLN A 44 -23.97 -20.51 -11.13
N ALA A 45 -23.41 -19.52 -11.80
CA ALA A 45 -22.23 -18.82 -11.30
C ALA A 45 -22.52 -18.11 -9.96
N LYS A 46 -23.64 -17.39 -9.85
CA LYS A 46 -24.05 -16.73 -8.60
C LYS A 46 -24.21 -17.71 -7.44
N ILE A 47 -24.76 -18.91 -7.68
CA ILE A 47 -24.90 -19.97 -6.66
C ILE A 47 -23.52 -20.45 -6.19
N HIS A 48 -22.60 -20.73 -7.11
CA HIS A 48 -21.25 -21.17 -6.75
C HIS A 48 -20.49 -20.08 -5.98
N LEU A 49 -20.60 -18.82 -6.41
CA LEU A 49 -19.97 -17.71 -5.73
C LEU A 49 -20.53 -17.53 -4.31
N CYS A 50 -21.84 -17.48 -4.16
CA CYS A 50 -22.47 -17.38 -2.84
C CYS A 50 -22.05 -18.53 -1.91
N ALA A 51 -22.01 -19.76 -2.41
CA ALA A 51 -21.53 -20.91 -1.64
C ALA A 51 -20.05 -20.76 -1.24
N ALA A 52 -19.18 -20.26 -2.14
CA ALA A 52 -17.78 -20.01 -1.84
C ALA A 52 -17.64 -18.92 -0.75
N LEU A 53 -18.37 -17.81 -0.86
CA LEU A 53 -18.36 -16.73 0.12
C LEU A 53 -18.91 -17.17 1.50
N ASN A 54 -19.92 -18.05 1.52
CA ASN A 54 -20.41 -18.65 2.76
C ASN A 54 -19.35 -19.56 3.44
N HIS A 55 -18.44 -20.16 2.69
CA HIS A 55 -17.29 -20.88 3.28
C HIS A 55 -16.28 -19.93 3.90
N ILE A 56 -16.08 -18.72 3.36
CA ILE A 56 -15.23 -17.68 3.97
C ILE A 56 -15.73 -17.34 5.38
N SER A 57 -17.02 -17.04 5.52
CA SER A 57 -17.60 -16.68 6.83
C SER A 57 -17.47 -17.78 7.88
N LYS A 58 -17.37 -19.05 7.43
CA LYS A 58 -17.16 -20.23 8.28
C LYS A 58 -15.67 -20.61 8.45
N ARG A 59 -14.74 -19.84 7.92
CA ARG A 59 -13.29 -20.12 7.89
C ARG A 59 -12.92 -21.46 7.22
N GLN A 60 -13.73 -21.92 6.29
CA GLN A 60 -13.55 -23.17 5.52
C GLN A 60 -12.85 -22.87 4.18
N LEU A 61 -11.59 -22.40 4.23
CA LEU A 61 -10.89 -21.85 3.06
C LEU A 61 -10.73 -22.87 1.92
N THR A 62 -10.36 -24.12 2.22
CA THR A 62 -10.16 -25.16 1.20
C THR A 62 -11.44 -25.48 0.43
N GLN A 63 -12.57 -25.64 1.13
CA GLN A 63 -13.87 -25.89 0.52
C GLN A 63 -14.34 -24.67 -0.29
N GLY A 64 -14.15 -23.48 0.25
CA GLY A 64 -14.48 -22.22 -0.43
C GLY A 64 -13.70 -22.07 -1.73
N LEU A 65 -12.39 -22.25 -1.70
CA LEU A 65 -11.53 -22.18 -2.88
C LEU A 65 -11.90 -23.24 -3.93
N SER A 66 -12.15 -24.47 -3.50
CA SER A 66 -12.61 -25.55 -4.41
C SER A 66 -13.94 -25.20 -5.07
N THR A 67 -14.85 -24.54 -4.34
CA THR A 67 -16.14 -24.10 -4.86
C THR A 67 -15.96 -22.91 -5.81
N LEU A 68 -15.09 -21.94 -5.48
CA LEU A 68 -14.79 -20.79 -6.32
C LEU A 68 -14.17 -21.20 -7.66
N LYS A 69 -13.25 -22.16 -7.66
CA LYS A 69 -12.63 -22.68 -8.90
C LYS A 69 -13.62 -23.25 -9.92
N LYS A 70 -14.83 -23.65 -9.49
CA LYS A 70 -15.88 -24.09 -10.43
C LYS A 70 -16.38 -22.96 -11.31
N LEU A 71 -16.20 -21.70 -10.90
CA LEU A 71 -16.57 -20.53 -11.69
C LEU A 71 -15.71 -20.34 -12.93
N GLU A 72 -14.46 -20.83 -12.93
CA GLU A 72 -13.52 -20.61 -14.03
C GLU A 72 -14.13 -20.98 -15.41
N LYS A 73 -14.96 -22.02 -15.44
CA LYS A 73 -15.64 -22.47 -16.65
C LYS A 73 -16.90 -21.68 -17.02
N LEU A 74 -17.29 -20.74 -16.17
CA LEU A 74 -18.53 -19.97 -16.28
C LEU A 74 -18.23 -18.48 -16.50
N LEU A 75 -16.97 -18.09 -16.69
CA LEU A 75 -16.55 -16.72 -16.91
C LEU A 75 -16.81 -16.33 -18.37
N GLU A 76 -17.73 -15.38 -18.60
CA GLU A 76 -18.09 -14.95 -19.94
C GLU A 76 -17.67 -13.49 -20.20
N THR A 77 -17.64 -12.64 -19.17
CA THR A 77 -17.37 -11.20 -19.28
C THR A 77 -16.13 -10.80 -18.49
N ASP A 78 -15.59 -9.61 -18.78
CA ASP A 78 -14.49 -9.06 -18.00
C ASP A 78 -14.90 -8.77 -16.54
N ALA A 79 -16.16 -8.39 -16.30
CA ALA A 79 -16.68 -8.27 -14.95
C ALA A 79 -16.68 -9.61 -14.19
N ASP A 80 -16.97 -10.73 -14.88
CA ASP A 80 -16.89 -12.07 -14.28
C ASP A 80 -15.46 -12.42 -13.93
N LYS A 81 -14.49 -12.15 -14.82
CA LYS A 81 -13.07 -12.38 -14.59
C LYS A 81 -12.54 -11.55 -13.43
N CYS A 82 -12.89 -10.25 -13.40
CA CYS A 82 -12.54 -9.37 -12.30
C CYS A 82 -13.06 -9.90 -10.96
N ALA A 83 -14.35 -10.24 -10.87
CA ALA A 83 -14.95 -10.79 -9.66
C ALA A 83 -14.26 -12.11 -9.24
N TYR A 84 -14.00 -13.00 -10.17
CA TYR A 84 -13.33 -14.26 -9.91
C TYR A 84 -11.92 -14.06 -9.35
N LEU A 85 -11.10 -13.22 -10.00
CA LEU A 85 -9.73 -12.91 -9.57
C LEU A 85 -9.72 -12.19 -8.22
N PHE A 86 -10.64 -11.23 -8.01
CA PHE A 86 -10.78 -10.55 -6.73
C PHE A 86 -11.04 -11.53 -5.59
N PHE A 87 -12.00 -12.45 -5.76
CA PHE A 87 -12.30 -13.41 -4.69
C PHE A 87 -11.21 -14.47 -4.53
N LEU A 88 -10.50 -14.86 -5.57
CA LEU A 88 -9.26 -15.65 -5.43
C LEU A 88 -8.23 -14.90 -4.58
N GLY A 89 -8.07 -13.58 -4.81
CA GLY A 89 -7.22 -12.71 -4.00
C GLY A 89 -7.64 -12.71 -2.53
N VAL A 90 -8.96 -12.58 -2.24
CA VAL A 90 -9.51 -12.66 -0.87
C VAL A 90 -9.15 -13.98 -0.19
N PHE A 91 -9.31 -15.11 -0.88
CA PHE A 91 -8.93 -16.42 -0.34
C PHE A 91 -7.43 -16.53 -0.09
N SER A 92 -6.60 -16.01 -0.97
CA SER A 92 -5.13 -16.00 -0.83
C SER A 92 -4.66 -15.08 0.30
N GLU A 93 -5.30 -13.92 0.48
CA GLU A 93 -5.07 -13.01 1.61
C GLU A 93 -5.38 -13.70 2.94
N MET A 94 -6.51 -14.39 3.04
CA MET A 94 -6.89 -15.16 4.24
C MET A 94 -5.98 -16.36 4.51
N ALA A 95 -5.35 -16.91 3.49
CA ALA A 95 -4.36 -17.98 3.60
C ALA A 95 -2.95 -17.46 3.96
N GLY A 96 -2.75 -16.13 4.00
CA GLY A 96 -1.45 -15.50 4.30
C GLY A 96 -0.46 -15.53 3.13
N ASN A 97 -0.92 -15.84 1.90
CA ASN A 97 -0.04 -15.86 0.72
C ASN A 97 0.01 -14.48 0.07
N GLN A 98 1.00 -13.66 0.50
CA GLN A 98 1.10 -12.26 0.14
C GLN A 98 1.35 -12.03 -1.35
N GLU A 99 2.31 -12.70 -1.95
CA GLU A 99 2.63 -12.55 -3.38
C GLU A 99 1.45 -12.92 -4.26
N GLN A 100 0.76 -14.00 -3.92
CA GLN A 100 -0.37 -14.48 -4.70
C GLN A 100 -1.57 -13.53 -4.65
N TRP A 101 -1.95 -13.01 -3.47
CA TRP A 101 -3.11 -12.13 -3.40
C TRP A 101 -2.83 -10.78 -4.06
N LEU A 102 -1.58 -10.27 -3.96
CA LEU A 102 -1.19 -9.03 -4.64
C LEU A 102 -1.31 -9.18 -6.16
N ALA A 103 -0.72 -10.24 -6.72
CA ALA A 103 -0.83 -10.54 -8.15
C ALA A 103 -2.30 -10.67 -8.60
N LEU A 104 -3.14 -11.36 -7.82
CA LEU A 104 -4.54 -11.56 -8.16
C LEU A 104 -5.36 -10.25 -8.14
N TYR A 105 -5.13 -9.36 -7.17
CA TYR A 105 -5.79 -8.06 -7.16
C TYR A 105 -5.30 -7.15 -8.28
N THR A 106 -4.00 -7.17 -8.59
CA THR A 106 -3.46 -6.44 -9.75
C THR A 106 -4.07 -6.94 -11.05
N MET A 107 -4.14 -8.25 -11.26
CA MET A 107 -4.82 -8.83 -12.43
C MET A 107 -6.31 -8.50 -12.47
N ALA A 108 -6.99 -8.42 -11.31
CA ALA A 108 -8.39 -8.02 -11.27
C ALA A 108 -8.59 -6.58 -11.75
N ASN A 109 -7.64 -5.67 -11.48
CA ASN A 109 -7.68 -4.28 -11.96
C ASN A 109 -7.64 -4.21 -13.50
N GLU A 110 -6.95 -5.12 -14.19
CA GLU A 110 -6.89 -5.18 -15.66
C GLU A 110 -8.26 -5.41 -16.30
N TYR A 111 -9.16 -6.13 -15.61
CA TYR A 111 -10.52 -6.42 -16.07
C TYR A 111 -11.59 -5.50 -15.50
N GLY A 112 -11.31 -4.89 -14.37
CA GLY A 112 -12.30 -4.16 -13.58
C GLY A 112 -12.22 -2.64 -13.67
N HIS A 113 -12.15 -2.05 -14.85
CA HIS A 113 -11.92 -0.62 -15.11
C HIS A 113 -12.75 0.42 -14.31
N LYS A 114 -13.60 0.00 -13.37
CA LYS A 114 -14.40 0.88 -12.50
C LYS A 114 -14.69 0.24 -11.13
N LEU A 115 -13.86 -0.67 -10.69
CA LEU A 115 -14.04 -1.33 -9.41
C LEU A 115 -12.96 -0.89 -8.43
N TYR A 116 -13.31 -0.01 -7.51
CA TYR A 116 -12.37 0.59 -6.55
C TYR A 116 -11.74 -0.41 -5.57
N LEU A 117 -12.40 -1.55 -5.28
CA LEU A 117 -11.95 -2.46 -4.22
C LEU A 117 -10.56 -3.09 -4.47
N PRO A 118 -10.24 -3.62 -5.67
CA PRO A 118 -8.89 -4.10 -5.94
C PRO A 118 -7.83 -3.01 -5.78
N TYR A 119 -8.08 -1.81 -6.31
CA TYR A 119 -7.17 -0.66 -6.18
C TYR A 119 -6.94 -0.27 -4.71
N MET A 120 -8.01 -0.20 -3.90
CA MET A 120 -7.90 0.08 -2.46
C MET A 120 -7.05 -0.97 -1.73
N LYS A 121 -7.15 -2.25 -2.12
CA LYS A 121 -6.36 -3.34 -1.54
C LYS A 121 -4.89 -3.24 -1.91
N VAL A 122 -4.58 -3.03 -3.19
CA VAL A 122 -3.21 -2.86 -3.70
C VAL A 122 -2.58 -1.59 -3.13
N GLY A 123 -3.31 -0.47 -3.13
CA GLY A 123 -2.86 0.79 -2.54
C GLY A 123 -2.51 0.65 -1.06
N LYS A 124 -3.34 -0.04 -0.27
CA LYS A 124 -3.04 -0.31 1.14
C LYS A 124 -1.77 -1.17 1.32
N PHE A 125 -1.56 -2.14 0.46
CA PHE A 125 -0.34 -2.95 0.49
C PHE A 125 0.90 -2.07 0.28
N TYR A 126 0.90 -1.25 -0.77
CA TYR A 126 2.01 -0.35 -1.07
C TYR A 126 2.22 0.72 0.02
N LEU A 127 1.14 1.28 0.59
CA LEU A 127 1.23 2.23 1.71
C LEU A 127 1.92 1.59 2.93
N ASN A 128 1.52 0.37 3.29
CA ASN A 128 2.14 -0.36 4.40
C ASN A 128 3.61 -0.73 4.13
N GLY A 129 3.98 -0.94 2.86
CA GLY A 129 5.34 -1.19 2.41
C GLY A 129 6.16 0.08 2.17
N ARG A 130 5.63 1.27 2.50
CA ARG A 130 6.27 2.58 2.28
C ARG A 130 6.56 2.90 0.80
N MET A 131 5.93 2.21 -0.13
CA MET A 131 5.99 2.50 -1.57
C MET A 131 4.91 3.53 -1.92
N TYR A 132 5.15 4.78 -1.52
CA TYR A 132 4.11 5.82 -1.45
C TYR A 132 3.59 6.25 -2.82
N GLU A 133 4.42 6.29 -3.87
CA GLU A 133 3.99 6.61 -5.23
C GLU A 133 3.04 5.56 -5.79
N LYS A 134 3.39 4.27 -5.63
CA LYS A 134 2.54 3.17 -6.07
C LYS A 134 1.22 3.14 -5.29
N ALA A 135 1.28 3.50 -3.99
CA ALA A 135 0.09 3.65 -3.18
C ALA A 135 -0.78 4.82 -3.66
N GLU A 136 -0.17 5.98 -3.94
CA GLU A 136 -0.84 7.16 -4.49
C GLU A 136 -1.55 6.83 -5.81
N GLU A 137 -0.86 6.22 -6.77
CA GLU A 137 -1.42 5.81 -8.06
C GLU A 137 -2.68 4.96 -7.86
N ASN A 138 -2.58 3.90 -7.05
CA ASN A 138 -3.72 3.03 -6.79
C ASN A 138 -4.88 3.74 -6.06
N TYR A 139 -4.61 4.66 -5.14
CA TYR A 139 -5.70 5.41 -4.50
C TYR A 139 -6.35 6.43 -5.44
N ARG A 140 -5.60 7.04 -6.38
CA ARG A 140 -6.16 7.89 -7.43
C ARG A 140 -7.04 7.08 -8.37
N ASP A 141 -6.59 5.91 -8.81
CA ASP A 141 -7.38 4.99 -9.63
C ASP A 141 -8.66 4.55 -8.91
N ALA A 142 -8.57 4.26 -7.60
CA ALA A 142 -9.74 3.95 -6.79
C ALA A 142 -10.74 5.13 -6.75
N ILE A 143 -10.27 6.36 -6.62
CA ILE A 143 -11.07 7.58 -6.62
C ILE A 143 -11.75 7.78 -7.98
N ASP A 144 -11.03 7.56 -9.08
CA ASP A 144 -11.53 7.72 -10.44
C ASP A 144 -12.61 6.70 -10.82
N CYS A 145 -12.73 5.59 -10.06
CA CYS A 145 -13.84 4.66 -10.20
C CYS A 145 -15.20 5.28 -9.82
N PHE A 146 -15.23 6.37 -9.05
CA PHE A 146 -16.47 7.01 -8.62
C PHE A 146 -16.87 8.12 -9.57
N THR A 147 -18.08 8.03 -10.13
CA THR A 147 -18.63 9.11 -10.94
C THR A 147 -19.12 10.25 -10.05
N ALA A 148 -18.91 11.50 -10.49
CA ALA A 148 -19.19 12.70 -9.71
C ALA A 148 -20.66 12.94 -9.34
N THR A 149 -21.60 12.20 -9.92
CA THR A 149 -23.04 12.39 -9.74
C THR A 149 -23.69 11.15 -9.14
N GLY A 150 -24.50 11.35 -8.10
CA GLY A 150 -25.35 10.29 -7.56
C GLY A 150 -24.69 9.35 -6.56
N LEU A 151 -23.62 9.78 -5.85
CA LEU A 151 -22.95 8.99 -4.83
C LEU A 151 -23.93 8.60 -3.70
N SER A 152 -24.05 7.30 -3.45
CA SER A 152 -24.74 6.77 -2.27
C SER A 152 -24.02 7.15 -0.97
N ALA A 153 -24.67 6.99 0.18
CA ALA A 153 -24.02 7.20 1.47
C ALA A 153 -22.81 6.27 1.65
N GLN A 154 -22.89 5.03 1.16
CA GLN A 154 -21.79 4.07 1.19
C GLN A 154 -20.62 4.50 0.30
N ASP A 155 -20.91 5.00 -0.92
CA ASP A 155 -19.87 5.50 -1.82
C ASP A 155 -19.10 6.67 -1.20
N LYS A 156 -19.79 7.58 -0.51
CA LYS A 156 -19.16 8.69 0.20
C LYS A 156 -18.21 8.22 1.30
N ILE A 157 -18.58 7.19 2.05
CA ILE A 157 -17.72 6.59 3.08
C ILE A 157 -16.45 6.02 2.45
N ILE A 158 -16.59 5.27 1.37
CA ILE A 158 -15.46 4.60 0.71
C ILE A 158 -14.56 5.65 0.05
N LEU A 159 -15.15 6.58 -0.69
CA LEU A 159 -14.43 7.66 -1.34
C LEU A 159 -13.72 8.56 -0.31
N GLY A 160 -14.38 8.87 0.81
CA GLY A 160 -13.77 9.59 1.92
C GLY A 160 -12.55 8.84 2.51
N SER A 161 -12.64 7.51 2.60
CA SER A 161 -11.52 6.67 3.05
C SER A 161 -10.38 6.62 2.02
N ALA A 162 -10.69 6.60 0.70
CA ALA A 162 -9.69 6.67 -0.36
C ALA A 162 -8.90 7.98 -0.31
N TYR A 163 -9.59 9.11 -0.16
CA TYR A 163 -8.94 10.42 0.04
C TYR A 163 -8.13 10.49 1.33
N GLY A 164 -8.58 9.87 2.42
CA GLY A 164 -7.80 9.78 3.66
C GLY A 164 -6.48 9.01 3.46
N ASN A 165 -6.52 7.88 2.78
CA ASN A 165 -5.33 7.10 2.48
C ASN A 165 -4.40 7.81 1.49
N LEU A 166 -4.95 8.49 0.47
CA LEU A 166 -4.19 9.35 -0.44
C LEU A 166 -3.47 10.46 0.34
N ALA A 167 -4.15 11.10 1.27
CA ALA A 167 -3.54 12.13 2.12
C ALA A 167 -2.40 11.56 2.98
N SER A 168 -2.52 10.32 3.46
CA SER A 168 -1.43 9.64 4.17
C SER A 168 -0.19 9.46 3.28
N CYS A 169 -0.35 9.03 2.03
CA CYS A 169 0.75 8.91 1.08
C CYS A 169 1.42 10.28 0.83
N LEU A 170 0.60 11.29 0.53
CA LEU A 170 1.08 12.64 0.24
C LEU A 170 1.82 13.28 1.42
N LEU A 171 1.35 13.04 2.65
CA LEU A 171 2.03 13.50 3.87
C LEU A 171 3.43 12.87 4.00
N GLN A 172 3.55 11.57 3.74
CA GLN A 172 4.84 10.88 3.80
C GLN A 172 5.80 11.32 2.69
N MET A 173 5.29 11.74 1.54
CA MET A 173 6.06 12.32 0.43
C MET A 173 6.29 13.83 0.58
N HIS A 174 6.01 14.41 1.74
CA HIS A 174 6.16 15.85 2.06
C HIS A 174 5.33 16.81 1.18
N ARG A 175 4.30 16.29 0.51
CA ARG A 175 3.35 17.07 -0.33
C ARG A 175 2.20 17.58 0.52
N TYR A 176 2.51 18.46 1.49
CA TYR A 176 1.61 18.86 2.58
C TYR A 176 0.34 19.58 2.13
N GLU A 177 0.41 20.44 1.12
CA GLU A 177 -0.74 21.16 0.57
C GLU A 177 -1.73 20.21 -0.11
N GLU A 178 -1.21 19.22 -0.84
CA GLU A 178 -2.05 18.22 -1.48
C GLU A 178 -2.64 17.25 -0.45
N ALA A 179 -1.88 16.88 0.57
CA ALA A 179 -2.37 16.07 1.68
C ALA A 179 -3.54 16.76 2.39
N GLU A 180 -3.44 18.08 2.65
CA GLU A 180 -4.53 18.85 3.25
C GLU A 180 -5.75 18.94 2.33
N ALA A 181 -5.56 19.16 1.04
CA ALA A 181 -6.67 19.19 0.08
C ALA A 181 -7.42 17.84 0.05
N ALA A 182 -6.69 16.74 0.07
CA ALA A 182 -7.26 15.39 0.15
C ALA A 182 -8.00 15.16 1.49
N LEU A 183 -7.44 15.60 2.63
CA LEU A 183 -8.11 15.52 3.94
C LEU A 183 -9.39 16.36 3.99
N ASN A 184 -9.38 17.55 3.40
CA ASN A 184 -10.58 18.39 3.32
C ASN A 184 -11.69 17.73 2.49
N THR A 185 -11.33 17.08 1.39
CA THR A 185 -12.26 16.29 0.57
C THR A 185 -12.79 15.10 1.37
N SER A 186 -11.91 14.35 2.04
CA SER A 186 -12.30 13.25 2.93
C SER A 186 -13.29 13.72 4.01
N ARG A 187 -13.03 14.89 4.64
CA ARG A 187 -13.90 15.48 5.67
C ARG A 187 -15.27 15.85 5.13
N SER A 188 -15.34 16.41 3.92
CA SER A 188 -16.61 16.78 3.30
C SER A 188 -17.48 15.57 2.97
N LEU A 189 -16.86 14.45 2.60
CA LEU A 189 -17.53 13.19 2.26
C LEU A 189 -17.94 12.39 3.50
N GLN A 190 -17.10 12.40 4.52
CA GLN A 190 -17.27 11.62 5.75
C GLN A 190 -16.89 12.47 6.97
N PRO A 191 -17.76 13.38 7.45
CA PRO A 191 -17.46 14.29 8.56
C PRO A 191 -16.99 13.57 9.83
N ASP A 192 -17.65 12.47 10.18
CA ASP A 192 -17.48 11.75 11.45
C ASP A 192 -16.47 10.57 11.35
N ALA A 193 -15.46 10.64 10.46
CA ALA A 193 -14.43 9.60 10.38
C ALA A 193 -13.32 9.81 11.41
N PRO A 194 -13.34 9.12 12.57
CA PRO A 194 -12.36 9.36 13.63
C PRO A 194 -10.94 8.93 13.24
N GLY A 195 -10.79 7.96 12.35
CA GLY A 195 -9.48 7.49 11.87
C GLY A 195 -8.67 8.56 11.13
N ARG A 196 -9.32 9.58 10.58
CA ARG A 196 -8.66 10.72 9.92
C ARG A 196 -7.76 11.49 10.87
N ALA A 197 -8.11 11.57 12.15
CA ALA A 197 -7.32 12.25 13.16
C ALA A 197 -5.87 11.73 13.26
N ALA A 198 -5.61 10.46 12.89
CA ALA A 198 -4.26 9.91 12.85
C ALA A 198 -3.37 10.53 11.74
N ILE A 199 -3.97 11.07 10.68
CA ILE A 199 -3.27 11.73 9.58
C ILE A 199 -3.24 13.26 9.81
N GLU A 200 -4.30 13.80 10.39
CA GLU A 200 -4.41 15.23 10.69
C GLU A 200 -3.44 15.67 11.81
N ALA A 201 -3.23 14.84 12.83
CA ALA A 201 -2.36 15.19 13.95
C ALA A 201 -0.90 15.48 13.53
N PRO A 202 -0.20 14.63 12.74
CA PRO A 202 1.12 14.96 12.23
C PRO A 202 1.13 16.22 11.35
N LEU A 203 0.11 16.44 10.52
CA LEU A 203 0.02 17.64 9.68
C LEU A 203 -0.12 18.93 10.51
N TYR A 204 -0.93 18.89 11.56
CA TYR A 204 -1.05 20.03 12.49
C TYR A 204 0.24 20.24 13.30
N ALA A 205 0.92 19.16 13.70
CA ALA A 205 2.21 19.24 14.37
C ALA A 205 3.29 19.91 13.49
N LEU A 206 3.35 19.58 12.19
CA LEU A 206 4.24 20.22 11.21
C LEU A 206 3.98 21.73 11.08
N ARG A 207 2.75 22.18 11.32
CA ARG A 207 2.34 23.59 11.34
C ARG A 207 2.53 24.27 12.70
N GLY A 208 2.94 23.52 13.71
CA GLY A 208 3.09 24.02 15.08
C GLY A 208 1.76 24.24 15.81
N ASP A 209 0.63 23.70 15.32
CA ASP A 209 -0.71 23.84 15.91
C ASP A 209 -0.96 22.77 16.98
N GLY A 210 -0.32 22.94 18.14
CA GLY A 210 -0.42 21.98 19.25
C GLY A 210 -1.83 21.82 19.82
N GLU A 211 -2.73 22.81 19.69
CA GLU A 211 -4.11 22.67 20.16
C GLU A 211 -4.89 21.70 19.28
N LYS A 212 -4.78 21.81 17.96
CA LYS A 212 -5.41 20.84 17.04
C LYS A 212 -4.81 19.44 17.16
N VAL A 213 -3.51 19.32 17.45
CA VAL A 213 -2.90 18.01 17.78
C VAL A 213 -3.60 17.37 18.97
N LYS A 214 -3.85 18.14 20.06
CA LYS A 214 -4.57 17.61 21.24
C LYS A 214 -5.99 17.17 20.89
N GLU A 215 -6.74 17.96 20.10
CA GLU A 215 -8.09 17.59 19.65
C GLU A 215 -8.09 16.27 18.86
N CYS A 216 -7.12 16.09 17.99
CA CYS A 216 -6.94 14.83 17.25
C CYS A 216 -6.63 13.64 18.19
N LEU A 217 -5.73 13.83 19.15
CA LEU A 217 -5.38 12.79 20.13
C LEU A 217 -6.56 12.42 21.02
N GLU A 218 -7.38 13.38 21.47
CA GLU A 218 -8.61 13.09 22.21
C GLU A 218 -9.62 12.28 21.36
N THR A 219 -9.76 12.64 20.08
CA THR A 219 -10.59 11.87 19.13
C THR A 219 -10.09 10.44 19.00
N LEU A 220 -8.78 10.24 18.88
CA LEU A 220 -8.17 8.90 18.78
C LEU A 220 -8.31 8.11 20.07
N LYS A 221 -8.18 8.74 21.24
CA LYS A 221 -8.42 8.06 22.55
C LYS A 221 -9.82 7.47 22.63
N ALA A 222 -10.82 8.21 22.13
CA ALA A 222 -12.21 7.76 22.17
C ALA A 222 -12.52 6.62 21.19
N HIS A 223 -11.85 6.57 20.02
CA HIS A 223 -12.26 5.69 18.92
C HIS A 223 -11.19 4.67 18.48
N ALA A 224 -9.91 4.94 18.72
CA ALA A 224 -8.78 4.11 18.29
C ALA A 224 -7.64 4.13 19.33
N PRO A 225 -7.88 3.74 20.59
CA PRO A 225 -6.91 3.89 21.68
C PRO A 225 -5.59 3.14 21.44
N ALA A 226 -5.60 2.10 20.63
CA ALA A 226 -4.40 1.28 20.37
C ALA A 226 -3.27 2.05 19.65
N ILE A 227 -3.59 3.12 18.89
CA ILE A 227 -2.60 3.89 18.12
C ILE A 227 -2.26 5.25 18.73
N VAL A 228 -2.94 5.66 19.80
CA VAL A 228 -2.77 7.00 20.39
C VAL A 228 -1.33 7.27 20.79
N ASN A 229 -0.69 6.36 21.50
CA ASN A 229 0.67 6.55 21.98
C ASN A 229 1.65 6.73 20.82
N THR A 230 1.52 5.91 19.78
CA THR A 230 2.37 6.02 18.58
C THR A 230 2.20 7.37 17.89
N ILE A 231 0.96 7.83 17.72
CA ILE A 231 0.68 9.14 17.10
C ILE A 231 1.17 10.28 18.00
N GLN A 232 0.98 10.18 19.32
CA GLN A 232 1.47 11.18 20.26
C GLN A 232 3.00 11.29 20.23
N GLU A 233 3.71 10.18 20.33
CA GLU A 233 5.18 10.17 20.25
C GLU A 233 5.71 10.78 18.94
N SER A 234 5.08 10.46 17.81
CA SER A 234 5.43 11.06 16.52
C SER A 234 5.15 12.57 16.51
N THR A 235 3.96 13.01 16.95
CA THR A 235 3.61 14.44 16.97
C THR A 235 4.47 15.24 17.93
N ASP A 236 4.87 14.67 19.07
CA ASP A 236 5.79 15.30 20.02
C ASP A 236 7.17 15.51 19.42
N ARG A 237 7.70 14.50 18.68
CA ARG A 237 8.97 14.62 17.93
C ARG A 237 8.88 15.64 16.81
N ILE A 238 7.75 15.72 16.09
CA ILE A 238 7.53 16.73 15.04
C ILE A 238 7.50 18.13 15.63
N LEU A 239 6.74 18.36 16.72
CA LEU A 239 6.68 19.66 17.40
C LEU A 239 8.05 20.09 17.95
N ALA A 240 8.85 19.13 18.44
CA ALA A 240 10.22 19.36 18.89
C ALA A 240 11.22 19.49 17.72
N LYS A 241 10.83 19.25 16.47
CA LYS A 241 11.67 19.20 15.27
C LYS A 241 12.80 18.16 15.36
N THR A 242 12.54 17.05 16.02
CA THR A 242 13.48 15.94 16.21
C THR A 242 13.10 14.68 15.47
N ASP A 243 11.95 14.66 14.76
CA ASP A 243 11.54 13.52 13.97
C ASP A 243 12.35 13.42 12.67
N PRO A 244 13.14 12.36 12.47
CA PRO A 244 14.02 12.23 11.30
C PRO A 244 13.25 12.08 9.98
N LEU A 245 11.99 11.70 10.03
CA LEU A 245 11.14 11.61 8.84
C LEU A 245 10.88 13.00 8.24
N PHE A 246 10.75 14.03 9.08
CA PHE A 246 10.34 15.38 8.66
C PHE A 246 11.43 16.44 8.81
N PHE A 247 12.51 16.17 9.53
CA PHE A 247 13.56 17.15 9.82
C PHE A 247 14.96 16.55 9.69
N PRO A 248 15.93 17.33 9.15
CA PRO A 248 17.31 16.89 9.11
C PRO A 248 17.87 16.66 10.53
N GLN A 249 18.80 15.74 10.66
CA GLN A 249 19.46 15.41 11.91
C GLN A 249 20.93 15.87 11.89
N PRO A 250 21.55 16.14 13.07
CA PRO A 250 22.97 16.46 13.13
C PRO A 250 23.82 15.34 12.53
N LEU A 251 24.77 15.70 11.68
CA LEU A 251 25.68 14.76 11.02
C LEU A 251 27.09 14.88 11.58
N ASP A 252 27.74 13.73 11.73
CA ASP A 252 29.14 13.61 12.14
C ASP A 252 30.03 13.50 10.89
N HIS A 253 30.73 14.58 10.55
CA HIS A 253 31.57 14.63 9.36
C HIS A 253 32.79 13.70 9.47
N GLU A 254 33.27 13.36 10.69
CA GLU A 254 34.34 12.39 10.87
C GLU A 254 33.88 10.99 10.51
N LYS A 255 32.64 10.62 10.88
CA LYS A 255 32.03 9.35 10.50
C LYS A 255 31.80 9.26 9.00
N ILE A 256 31.34 10.36 8.34
CA ILE A 256 31.18 10.41 6.88
C ILE A 256 32.58 10.18 6.21
N SER A 257 33.60 10.83 6.68
CA SER A 257 34.96 10.63 6.15
C SER A 257 35.45 9.19 6.38
N ALA A 258 35.20 8.64 7.57
CA ALA A 258 35.55 7.25 7.90
C ALA A 258 34.80 6.22 7.06
N PHE A 259 33.53 6.51 6.66
CA PHE A 259 32.82 5.67 5.72
C PHE A 259 33.55 5.52 4.39
N TRP A 260 34.04 6.62 3.80
CA TRP A 260 34.73 6.58 2.52
C TRP A 260 36.10 5.91 2.59
N VAL A 261 36.82 6.05 3.71
CA VAL A 261 38.08 5.29 3.94
C VAL A 261 37.74 3.80 3.95
N TRP A 262 36.77 3.39 4.76
CA TRP A 262 36.32 2.00 4.82
C TRP A 262 35.84 1.48 3.46
N PHE A 263 35.08 2.28 2.70
CA PHE A 263 34.60 1.88 1.39
C PHE A 263 35.73 1.63 0.41
N GLY A 264 36.78 2.48 0.42
CA GLY A 264 37.97 2.28 -0.38
C GLY A 264 38.71 0.96 -0.08
N ASP A 265 38.75 0.56 1.20
CA ASP A 265 39.31 -0.74 1.60
C ASP A 265 38.40 -1.93 1.21
N TYR A 266 37.09 -1.68 1.08
CA TYR A 266 36.08 -2.71 0.76
C TYR A 266 35.90 -2.92 -0.75
N GLU A 267 36.33 -2.01 -1.62
CA GLU A 267 36.05 -2.01 -3.07
C GLU A 267 36.44 -3.32 -3.77
N ASP A 268 37.62 -3.89 -3.47
CA ASP A 268 38.08 -5.11 -4.11
C ASP A 268 37.19 -6.31 -3.71
N THR A 269 36.78 -6.37 -2.45
CA THR A 269 35.85 -7.40 -1.94
C THR A 269 34.48 -7.25 -2.61
N LEU A 270 33.97 -6.04 -2.67
CA LEU A 270 32.69 -5.73 -3.31
C LEU A 270 32.70 -6.17 -4.78
N SER A 271 33.72 -5.77 -5.54
CA SER A 271 33.88 -6.14 -6.96
C SER A 271 33.98 -7.66 -7.16
N GLY A 272 34.68 -8.36 -6.26
CA GLY A 272 34.79 -9.81 -6.27
C GLY A 272 33.46 -10.50 -6.04
N LEU A 273 32.65 -10.04 -5.08
CA LEU A 273 31.32 -10.59 -4.78
C LEU A 273 30.32 -10.29 -5.91
N LEU A 274 30.35 -9.10 -6.49
CA LEU A 274 29.51 -8.75 -7.63
C LEU A 274 29.81 -9.59 -8.88
N SER A 275 31.06 -9.93 -9.11
CA SER A 275 31.42 -10.84 -10.21
C SER A 275 30.98 -12.29 -9.99
N GLN A 276 30.70 -12.69 -8.76
CA GLN A 276 30.13 -13.97 -8.37
C GLN A 276 28.61 -13.95 -8.24
N GLU A 277 27.97 -12.82 -8.53
CA GLU A 277 26.52 -12.58 -8.39
C GLU A 277 25.99 -12.76 -6.95
N ASP A 278 26.88 -12.62 -5.94
CA ASP A 278 26.52 -12.72 -4.51
C ASP A 278 26.17 -11.30 -3.97
N TYR A 279 25.05 -10.77 -4.45
CA TYR A 279 24.61 -9.38 -4.19
C TYR A 279 24.29 -9.10 -2.73
N GLU A 280 23.73 -10.07 -2.01
CA GLU A 280 23.40 -9.92 -0.60
C GLU A 280 24.67 -9.72 0.23
N LYS A 281 25.68 -10.60 0.08
CA LYS A 281 26.95 -10.44 0.77
C LYS A 281 27.72 -9.20 0.34
N ALA A 282 27.52 -8.74 -0.89
CA ALA A 282 28.15 -7.55 -1.42
C ALA A 282 27.58 -6.26 -0.78
N LEU A 283 26.28 -6.17 -0.58
CA LEU A 283 25.60 -4.94 -0.13
C LEU A 283 25.35 -4.89 1.38
N THR A 284 25.21 -6.01 2.07
CA THR A 284 25.00 -6.04 3.53
C THR A 284 26.05 -5.23 4.30
N PRO A 285 27.36 -5.36 4.06
CA PRO A 285 28.36 -4.55 4.77
C PRO A 285 28.25 -3.04 4.49
N VAL A 286 27.78 -2.66 3.28
CA VAL A 286 27.55 -1.24 2.95
C VAL A 286 26.37 -0.71 3.78
N ALA A 287 25.28 -1.46 3.87
CA ALA A 287 24.10 -1.09 4.65
C ALA A 287 24.41 -1.01 6.16
N GLU A 288 25.16 -1.98 6.70
CA GLU A 288 25.63 -1.96 8.10
C GLU A 288 26.51 -0.75 8.38
N LYS A 289 27.41 -0.41 7.45
CA LYS A 289 28.30 0.74 7.60
C LYS A 289 27.58 2.08 7.55
N LEU A 290 26.52 2.17 6.75
CA LEU A 290 25.63 3.34 6.75
C LEU A 290 24.92 3.51 8.10
N LEU A 291 24.44 2.40 8.71
CA LEU A 291 23.82 2.43 10.04
C LEU A 291 24.81 2.92 11.12
N GLU A 292 26.08 2.50 11.07
CA GLU A 292 27.12 3.00 11.96
C GLU A 292 27.41 4.50 11.76
N THR A 293 27.39 4.94 10.49
CA THR A 293 27.69 6.32 10.11
C THR A 293 26.57 7.26 10.54
N PHE A 294 25.32 6.81 10.42
CA PHE A 294 24.11 7.60 10.71
C PHE A 294 23.27 6.94 11.83
N PRO A 295 23.60 7.21 13.10
CA PRO A 295 22.94 6.55 14.25
C PRO A 295 21.44 6.84 14.42
N PHE A 296 20.90 7.81 13.70
CA PHE A 296 19.46 8.09 13.69
C PHE A 296 18.67 7.13 12.78
N LEU A 297 19.34 6.29 11.99
CA LEU A 297 18.72 5.17 11.30
C LEU A 297 18.33 4.13 12.36
N GLU A 298 17.06 3.83 12.49
CA GLU A 298 16.55 2.86 13.48
C GLU A 298 16.70 1.41 12.98
N GLU A 299 16.81 1.23 11.65
CA GLU A 299 16.90 -0.07 10.96
C GLU A 299 18.03 -0.02 9.93
N ILE A 300 18.53 -1.20 9.54
CA ILE A 300 19.52 -1.33 8.46
C ILE A 300 18.94 -0.75 7.17
N PRO A 301 19.58 0.26 6.58
CA PRO A 301 19.05 0.91 5.39
C PRO A 301 19.04 -0.04 4.20
N ASN A 302 18.05 0.11 3.34
CA ASN A 302 17.99 -0.66 2.12
C ASN A 302 18.95 -0.08 1.09
N VAL A 303 19.89 -0.91 0.63
CA VAL A 303 20.87 -0.59 -0.41
C VAL A 303 20.60 -1.50 -1.60
N ALA A 304 20.33 -0.91 -2.74
CA ALA A 304 20.05 -1.65 -3.96
C ALA A 304 21.19 -1.51 -4.98
N LEU A 305 21.26 -2.45 -5.89
CA LEU A 305 22.22 -2.43 -6.98
C LEU A 305 21.50 -2.24 -8.30
N GLY A 306 21.96 -1.28 -9.08
CA GLY A 306 21.56 -1.07 -10.47
C GLY A 306 22.73 -1.27 -11.41
N LYS A 307 22.44 -1.28 -12.70
CA LYS A 307 23.44 -1.29 -13.77
C LYS A 307 23.01 -0.35 -14.88
N ASN A 308 23.95 0.45 -15.36
CA ASN A 308 23.77 1.29 -16.52
C ASN A 308 24.90 1.09 -17.55
N GLU A 309 24.96 1.92 -18.58
CA GLU A 309 26.00 1.83 -19.63
C GLU A 309 27.43 2.03 -19.11
N GLN A 310 27.59 2.70 -17.95
CA GLN A 310 28.90 3.03 -17.35
C GLN A 310 29.33 2.02 -16.28
N GLY A 311 28.43 1.11 -15.84
CA GLY A 311 28.76 0.08 -14.85
C GLY A 311 27.72 -0.10 -13.76
N TRP A 312 28.19 -0.49 -12.58
CA TRP A 312 27.36 -0.69 -11.41
C TRP A 312 27.00 0.63 -10.73
N VAL A 313 25.72 0.73 -10.28
CA VAL A 313 25.20 1.86 -9.52
C VAL A 313 24.72 1.34 -8.17
N ILE A 314 25.28 1.86 -7.08
CA ILE A 314 24.81 1.62 -5.72
C ILE A 314 23.70 2.64 -5.43
N ARG A 315 22.49 2.17 -5.15
CA ARG A 315 21.34 3.00 -4.85
C ARG A 315 21.05 2.98 -3.37
N LEU A 316 21.06 4.16 -2.77
CA LEU A 316 20.73 4.39 -1.37
C LEU A 316 19.26 4.80 -1.29
N GLN A 317 18.44 3.99 -0.64
CA GLN A 317 17.00 4.26 -0.54
C GLN A 317 16.72 5.11 0.70
N ASP A 318 16.11 6.27 0.53
CA ASP A 318 15.83 7.24 1.59
C ASP A 318 14.41 7.14 2.19
N LEU A 319 13.49 6.42 1.51
CA LEU A 319 12.11 6.23 1.94
C LEU A 319 11.39 7.56 2.30
N TYR A 320 11.75 8.65 1.64
CA TYR A 320 11.26 10.01 1.90
C TYR A 320 11.61 10.59 3.28
N ALA A 321 12.51 9.99 4.04
CA ALA A 321 12.93 10.56 5.32
C ALA A 321 13.90 11.72 5.12
N VAL A 322 13.54 12.93 5.54
CA VAL A 322 14.34 14.16 5.35
C VAL A 322 15.75 14.01 5.90
N ALA A 323 15.90 13.40 7.07
CA ALA A 323 17.22 13.17 7.66
C ALA A 323 18.08 12.22 6.80
N ILE A 324 17.48 11.20 6.20
CA ILE A 324 18.20 10.22 5.37
C ILE A 324 18.60 10.86 4.05
N MET A 325 17.68 11.61 3.40
CA MET A 325 17.98 12.35 2.17
C MET A 325 19.15 13.30 2.37
N ASP A 326 19.09 14.16 3.41
CA ASP A 326 20.14 15.11 3.76
C ASP A 326 21.49 14.40 4.07
N ALA A 327 21.42 13.27 4.78
CA ALA A 327 22.61 12.49 5.11
C ALA A 327 23.26 11.86 3.87
N TYR A 328 22.46 11.29 2.98
CA TYR A 328 22.97 10.67 1.75
C TYR A 328 23.50 11.71 0.78
N GLU A 329 22.85 12.84 0.60
CA GLU A 329 23.35 13.95 -0.21
C GLU A 329 24.74 14.41 0.29
N LYS A 330 24.90 14.59 1.62
CA LYS A 330 26.18 14.98 2.21
C LYS A 330 27.23 13.88 2.17
N LEU A 331 26.83 12.62 2.31
CA LEU A 331 27.71 11.48 2.12
C LEU A 331 28.28 11.47 0.70
N LEU A 332 27.41 11.58 -0.32
CA LEU A 332 27.81 11.56 -1.71
C LEU A 332 28.64 12.79 -2.10
N ALA A 333 28.32 13.96 -1.57
CA ALA A 333 29.12 15.18 -1.77
C ALA A 333 30.54 15.06 -1.20
N ALA A 334 30.73 14.24 -0.16
CA ALA A 334 32.06 13.98 0.45
C ALA A 334 32.79 12.79 -0.19
N CYS A 335 32.22 12.15 -1.23
CA CYS A 335 32.84 11.01 -1.89
C CYS A 335 34.16 11.42 -2.58
N PRO A 336 35.29 10.71 -2.33
CA PRO A 336 36.57 11.03 -2.98
C PRO A 336 36.53 10.84 -4.50
N GLU A 337 37.17 11.72 -5.26
CA GLU A 337 37.22 11.65 -6.74
C GLU A 337 37.70 10.29 -7.25
N GLY A 338 38.63 9.67 -6.56
CA GLY A 338 39.14 8.34 -6.91
C GLY A 338 38.08 7.25 -6.83
N ILE A 339 37.13 7.34 -5.90
CA ILE A 339 35.98 6.41 -5.80
C ILE A 339 34.90 6.78 -6.84
N GLN A 340 34.58 8.06 -6.99
CA GLN A 340 33.59 8.53 -7.99
C GLN A 340 33.96 8.14 -9.43
N SER A 341 35.25 8.01 -9.73
CA SER A 341 35.71 7.58 -11.06
C SER A 341 35.49 6.10 -11.36
N ARG A 342 35.23 5.28 -10.33
CA ARG A 342 35.05 3.82 -10.44
C ARG A 342 33.63 3.36 -10.09
N TRP A 343 32.97 4.09 -9.20
CA TRP A 343 31.64 3.73 -8.67
C TRP A 343 30.64 4.85 -8.88
N GLN A 344 29.44 4.45 -9.19
CA GLN A 344 28.30 5.36 -9.25
C GLN A 344 27.41 5.13 -8.04
N PHE A 345 26.90 6.22 -7.49
CA PHE A 345 25.95 6.23 -6.40
C PHE A 345 24.76 7.07 -6.77
N ASP A 346 23.60 6.63 -6.35
CA ASP A 346 22.32 7.30 -6.59
C ASP A 346 21.48 7.25 -5.31
N VAL A 347 20.67 8.26 -5.08
CA VAL A 347 19.66 8.28 -4.02
C VAL A 347 18.30 8.05 -4.66
N ALA A 348 17.59 7.05 -4.18
CA ALA A 348 16.30 6.64 -4.72
C ALA A 348 15.22 6.68 -3.63
N HIS A 349 14.02 7.12 -4.00
CA HIS A 349 12.86 7.17 -3.11
C HIS A 349 12.12 5.83 -3.02
N GLU A 350 12.47 4.85 -3.87
CA GLU A 350 11.81 3.53 -3.95
C GLU A 350 12.60 2.41 -3.26
#